data_4280da8a9ebef5bce4ca9e2a69fa5e62
#
_entry.id   4280da8a9ebef5bce4ca9e2a69fa5e62
#
_cell.length_a   1.000
_cell.length_b   1.000
_cell.length_c   1.000
_cell.angle_alpha   90.00
_cell.angle_beta   90.00
_cell.angle_gamma   90.00
#
_symmetry.space_group_name_H-M   'P 1'
#
loop_
_entity.id
_entity.type
_entity.pdbx_description
1 polymer ?
#
loop_
_entity_poly.entity_id
_entity_poly.type
_entity_poly.pdbx_seq_one_letter_code
_entity_poly.pdbx_strand_id
1 'polypeptide(L)'
;MADKRDYYEVLGVDKNADEATLKKAYRQLAKKYHPDVNPGDKEAEAKFKEATEAYSILSDPDKRRQYDQFGHAAFENGGGGGAGGFGGFDFSGSDMGDIFGDIFGDLFGGGGSRRRANNGPMKGANLRARVNITFEDAVFGCDKELEITLKDECTTCHGTGAKAGTSPVTCPKCNGEGQIVYTQQSMFGMVRNVQVCPDCHGSGKIIKDKCPDCRGTGYISNRKKIKVSIPAGIDNGQSIRIRDKGEPGTNGGPRGDLLVEVNVGRHPIFQRQDMNIYSTAPITYAQAALGGEVKLNTVDGEMLYEVKPGTQTDTRIRLKGKGVPSLRNKNVRGDHYVTLVVQVPTNLNEEAKEALRKFDEACGNRPAGGTSDGSEKSEKNKKSFMDKLKETFEE
;
A
#
# COMPACT_ATOMS: atom_id res chain seq x y z
N MET A 1 26.75 24.68 -35.14
CA MET A 1 25.46 24.21 -34.60
C MET A 1 25.34 22.77 -35.04
N ALA A 2 25.16 21.81 -34.13
CA ALA A 2 24.99 20.41 -34.55
C ALA A 2 23.66 20.30 -35.28
N ASP A 3 23.70 19.82 -36.54
CA ASP A 3 22.50 19.55 -37.31
C ASP A 3 21.64 18.51 -36.56
N LYS A 4 20.42 18.92 -36.16
CA LYS A 4 19.46 17.98 -35.55
C LYS A 4 19.04 16.94 -36.58
N ARG A 5 19.05 15.67 -36.23
CA ARG A 5 18.63 14.57 -37.11
C ARG A 5 17.13 14.69 -37.43
N ASP A 6 16.73 14.24 -38.61
CA ASP A 6 15.33 14.17 -39.02
C ASP A 6 14.53 13.32 -38.05
N TYR A 7 13.36 13.80 -37.61
CA TYR A 7 12.51 13.10 -36.64
C TYR A 7 12.02 11.74 -37.14
N TYR A 8 11.84 11.55 -38.45
CA TYR A 8 11.53 10.25 -39.02
C TYR A 8 12.71 9.28 -38.92
N GLU A 9 13.93 9.78 -39.14
CA GLU A 9 15.16 9.00 -38.94
C GLU A 9 15.40 8.65 -37.47
N VAL A 10 15.11 9.57 -36.54
CA VAL A 10 15.22 9.35 -35.11
C VAL A 10 14.31 8.21 -34.65
N LEU A 11 13.08 8.17 -35.16
CA LEU A 11 12.14 7.09 -34.88
C LEU A 11 12.38 5.83 -35.73
N GLY A 12 13.20 5.91 -36.78
CA GLY A 12 13.47 4.80 -37.72
C GLY A 12 12.25 4.38 -38.53
N VAL A 13 11.47 5.36 -39.00
CA VAL A 13 10.24 5.15 -39.76
C VAL A 13 10.26 5.97 -41.09
N ASP A 14 9.43 5.54 -42.03
CA ASP A 14 9.25 6.29 -43.30
C ASP A 14 8.41 7.57 -43.08
N LYS A 15 8.63 8.59 -43.95
CA LYS A 15 7.88 9.86 -43.89
C LYS A 15 6.37 9.68 -44.09
N ASN A 16 5.94 8.58 -44.69
CA ASN A 16 4.53 8.26 -44.91
C ASN A 16 3.96 7.34 -43.82
N ALA A 17 4.72 7.06 -42.74
CA ALA A 17 4.28 6.17 -41.65
C ALA A 17 2.97 6.67 -41.01
N ASP A 18 2.06 5.74 -40.77
CA ASP A 18 0.82 6.00 -40.05
C ASP A 18 1.05 6.21 -38.55
N GLU A 19 0.08 6.76 -37.87
CA GLU A 19 0.15 7.03 -36.43
C GLU A 19 0.43 5.77 -35.59
N ALA A 20 -0.12 4.60 -36.00
CA ALA A 20 0.10 3.35 -35.33
C ALA A 20 1.55 2.88 -35.40
N THR A 21 2.18 3.08 -36.58
CA THR A 21 3.60 2.77 -36.81
C THR A 21 4.51 3.71 -36.01
N LEU A 22 4.23 5.02 -36.05
CA LEU A 22 4.94 6.02 -35.24
C LEU A 22 4.91 5.64 -33.71
N LYS A 23 3.73 5.31 -33.22
CA LYS A 23 3.53 4.91 -31.82
C LYS A 23 4.27 3.62 -31.47
N LYS A 24 4.29 2.64 -32.38
CA LYS A 24 5.01 1.38 -32.20
C LYS A 24 6.51 1.59 -32.14
N ALA A 25 7.05 2.40 -33.08
CA ALA A 25 8.48 2.72 -33.14
C ALA A 25 8.93 3.46 -31.87
N TYR A 26 8.18 4.49 -31.46
CA TYR A 26 8.45 5.21 -30.21
C TYR A 26 8.46 4.29 -28.98
N ARG A 27 7.47 3.41 -28.82
CA ARG A 27 7.43 2.47 -27.70
C ARG A 27 8.63 1.52 -27.65
N GLN A 28 9.13 1.11 -28.80
CA GLN A 28 10.33 0.25 -28.87
C GLN A 28 11.58 1.01 -28.42
N LEU A 29 11.76 2.26 -28.91
CA LEU A 29 12.89 3.10 -28.52
C LEU A 29 12.81 3.52 -27.05
N ALA A 30 11.63 3.90 -26.59
CA ALA A 30 11.40 4.28 -25.19
C ALA A 30 11.69 3.12 -24.22
N LYS A 31 11.30 1.87 -24.58
CA LYS A 31 11.64 0.70 -23.77
C LYS A 31 13.13 0.37 -23.79
N LYS A 32 13.79 0.57 -24.94
CA LYS A 32 15.23 0.27 -25.12
C LYS A 32 16.12 1.25 -24.37
N TYR A 33 15.77 2.55 -24.40
CA TYR A 33 16.58 3.62 -23.83
C TYR A 33 15.99 4.22 -22.55
N HIS A 34 15.08 3.50 -21.88
CA HIS A 34 14.49 3.95 -20.63
C HIS A 34 15.55 4.14 -19.55
N PRO A 35 15.52 5.24 -18.77
CA PRO A 35 16.50 5.48 -17.71
C PRO A 35 16.54 4.39 -16.64
N ASP A 36 15.41 3.74 -16.34
CA ASP A 36 15.36 2.64 -15.38
C ASP A 36 16.09 1.36 -15.89
N VAL A 37 16.18 1.20 -17.22
CA VAL A 37 16.85 0.05 -17.84
C VAL A 37 18.33 0.36 -18.09
N ASN A 38 18.67 1.65 -18.27
CA ASN A 38 20.03 2.13 -18.57
C ASN A 38 20.45 3.23 -17.57
N PRO A 39 20.55 2.93 -16.27
CA PRO A 39 20.86 3.93 -15.25
C PRO A 39 22.28 4.50 -15.45
N GLY A 40 22.38 5.82 -15.63
CA GLY A 40 23.64 6.55 -15.77
C GLY A 40 24.26 6.55 -17.17
N ASP A 41 23.60 5.96 -18.18
CA ASP A 41 24.04 6.02 -19.58
C ASP A 41 23.54 7.31 -20.26
N LYS A 42 24.44 8.28 -20.41
CA LYS A 42 24.16 9.57 -21.05
C LYS A 42 23.79 9.46 -22.53
N GLU A 43 24.28 8.45 -23.24
CA GLU A 43 23.93 8.23 -24.65
C GLU A 43 22.51 7.68 -24.79
N ALA A 44 22.13 6.74 -23.89
CA ALA A 44 20.76 6.24 -23.83
C ALA A 44 19.76 7.35 -23.45
N GLU A 45 20.13 8.21 -22.51
CA GLU A 45 19.32 9.37 -22.12
C GLU A 45 19.14 10.36 -23.27
N ALA A 46 20.21 10.66 -24.03
CA ALA A 46 20.12 11.55 -25.19
C ALA A 46 19.21 10.97 -26.27
N LYS A 47 19.34 9.68 -26.59
CA LYS A 47 18.50 8.98 -27.58
C LYS A 47 17.04 8.90 -27.13
N PHE A 48 16.78 8.76 -25.84
CA PHE A 48 15.45 8.78 -25.26
C PHE A 48 14.79 10.15 -25.42
N LYS A 49 15.54 11.23 -25.12
CA LYS A 49 15.08 12.62 -25.31
C LYS A 49 14.76 12.93 -26.76
N GLU A 50 15.66 12.58 -27.70
CA GLU A 50 15.45 12.75 -29.12
C GLU A 50 14.21 11.98 -29.63
N ALA A 51 14.03 10.73 -29.23
CA ALA A 51 12.89 9.92 -29.62
C ALA A 51 11.56 10.49 -29.06
N THR A 52 11.58 11.05 -27.85
CA THR A 52 10.41 11.68 -27.23
C THR A 52 10.05 12.98 -27.92
N GLU A 53 11.05 13.82 -28.27
CA GLU A 53 10.85 15.06 -29.05
C GLU A 53 10.26 14.74 -30.43
N ALA A 54 10.86 13.80 -31.16
CA ALA A 54 10.39 13.37 -32.46
C ALA A 54 8.93 12.86 -32.41
N TYR A 55 8.60 12.01 -31.46
CA TYR A 55 7.23 11.50 -31.33
C TYR A 55 6.23 12.59 -30.95
N SER A 56 6.61 13.56 -30.13
CA SER A 56 5.73 14.67 -29.70
C SER A 56 5.31 15.57 -30.88
N ILE A 57 6.15 15.69 -31.91
CA ILE A 57 5.87 16.46 -33.11
C ILE A 57 5.12 15.61 -34.15
N LEU A 58 5.57 14.38 -34.40
CA LEU A 58 5.02 13.55 -35.46
C LEU A 58 3.68 12.88 -35.12
N SER A 59 3.33 12.78 -33.82
CA SER A 59 2.05 12.21 -33.38
C SER A 59 0.86 13.17 -33.53
N ASP A 60 1.12 14.48 -33.62
CA ASP A 60 0.10 15.50 -33.81
C ASP A 60 -0.01 15.84 -35.31
N PRO A 61 -1.16 15.67 -35.99
CA PRO A 61 -1.32 15.91 -37.40
C PRO A 61 -0.99 17.34 -37.84
N ASP A 62 -1.24 18.33 -36.97
CA ASP A 62 -0.98 19.74 -37.29
C ASP A 62 0.51 20.08 -37.16
N LYS A 63 1.17 19.59 -36.12
CA LYS A 63 2.62 19.74 -35.91
C LYS A 63 3.40 18.96 -36.96
N ARG A 64 2.95 17.75 -37.31
CA ARG A 64 3.56 16.94 -38.37
C ARG A 64 3.54 17.68 -39.71
N ARG A 65 2.39 18.28 -40.10
CA ARG A 65 2.29 19.10 -41.32
C ARG A 65 3.24 20.30 -41.29
N GLN A 66 3.38 20.98 -40.17
CA GLN A 66 4.33 22.08 -40.01
C GLN A 66 5.77 21.59 -40.11
N TYR A 67 6.08 20.45 -39.50
CA TYR A 67 7.41 19.84 -39.63
C TYR A 67 7.72 19.40 -41.03
N ASP A 68 6.77 18.80 -41.76
CA ASP A 68 6.94 18.37 -43.16
C ASP A 68 7.16 19.54 -44.10
N GLN A 69 6.63 20.73 -43.79
CA GLN A 69 6.79 21.94 -44.62
C GLN A 69 8.04 22.75 -44.30
N PHE A 70 8.38 22.88 -43.02
CA PHE A 70 9.41 23.84 -42.56
C PHE A 70 10.57 23.19 -41.82
N GLY A 71 10.54 21.86 -41.63
CA GLY A 71 11.55 21.14 -40.87
C GLY A 71 11.67 21.60 -39.41
N HIS A 72 12.85 21.47 -38.85
CA HIS A 72 13.14 21.91 -37.46
C HIS A 72 12.96 23.42 -37.24
N ALA A 73 13.12 24.23 -38.31
CA ALA A 73 13.00 25.68 -38.24
C ALA A 73 11.60 26.15 -37.80
N ALA A 74 10.55 25.32 -38.03
CA ALA A 74 9.19 25.60 -37.53
C ALA A 74 9.09 25.69 -35.99
N PHE A 75 10.02 25.07 -35.30
CA PHE A 75 9.97 24.92 -33.83
C PHE A 75 11.16 25.60 -33.12
N GLU A 76 12.18 26.06 -33.85
CA GLU A 76 13.36 26.75 -33.28
C GLU A 76 13.18 28.26 -33.11
N ASN A 77 12.38 28.89 -33.99
CA ASN A 77 12.11 30.33 -33.91
C ASN A 77 10.72 30.55 -33.30
N GLY A 78 10.64 30.92 -32.03
CA GLY A 78 9.41 31.30 -31.32
C GLY A 78 8.73 32.55 -31.91
N GLY A 79 8.22 32.50 -33.16
CA GLY A 79 7.54 33.58 -33.80
C GLY A 79 6.27 33.11 -34.51
N GLY A 80 5.12 33.24 -33.83
CA GLY A 80 3.82 33.16 -34.51
C GLY A 80 2.75 32.39 -33.74
N GLY A 81 2.09 33.07 -32.82
CA GLY A 81 0.69 32.84 -32.47
C GLY A 81 0.32 31.54 -31.75
N GLY A 82 0.32 31.54 -30.44
CA GLY A 82 -0.53 30.67 -29.66
C GLY A 82 0.17 29.54 -28.91
N ALA A 83 0.39 29.77 -27.64
CA ALA A 83 0.60 28.80 -26.53
C ALA A 83 1.91 27.98 -26.52
N GLY A 84 2.85 28.41 -25.69
CA GLY A 84 3.79 27.54 -24.97
C GLY A 84 5.11 27.29 -25.70
N GLY A 85 6.06 28.23 -25.62
CA GLY A 85 7.45 28.04 -26.04
C GLY A 85 8.11 26.85 -25.29
N PHE A 86 8.57 25.88 -26.07
CA PHE A 86 9.37 24.73 -25.59
C PHE A 86 10.87 25.07 -25.56
N GLY A 87 11.22 26.36 -25.51
CA GLY A 87 12.59 26.83 -25.41
C GLY A 87 12.97 27.16 -23.99
N GLY A 88 13.62 26.25 -23.27
CA GLY A 88 14.26 26.54 -22.02
C GLY A 88 13.94 25.66 -20.84
N PHE A 89 13.72 24.37 -21.02
CA PHE A 89 13.79 23.43 -19.89
C PHE A 89 15.22 22.95 -19.73
N ASP A 90 15.92 23.58 -18.78
CA ASP A 90 17.16 23.06 -18.24
C ASP A 90 16.87 21.79 -17.44
N PHE A 91 17.17 20.64 -18.03
CA PHE A 91 16.91 19.30 -17.51
C PHE A 91 18.03 18.85 -16.54
N SER A 92 18.68 19.80 -15.87
CA SER A 92 19.74 19.50 -14.90
C SER A 92 19.18 19.52 -13.48
N GLY A 93 18.67 18.38 -13.04
CA GLY A 93 18.53 18.07 -11.61
C GLY A 93 17.11 18.00 -11.06
N SER A 94 16.83 16.85 -10.56
CA SER A 94 15.81 16.41 -9.58
C SER A 94 14.42 16.00 -10.06
N ASP A 95 14.10 14.77 -9.69
CA ASP A 95 12.79 14.10 -9.64
C ASP A 95 12.00 13.97 -10.95
N MET A 96 12.41 12.99 -11.75
CA MET A 96 11.81 12.64 -13.02
C MET A 96 10.43 11.96 -12.96
N GLY A 97 9.96 11.56 -11.79
CA GLY A 97 8.72 10.78 -11.63
C GLY A 97 7.43 11.59 -11.65
N ASP A 98 7.41 12.74 -11.00
CA ASP A 98 6.19 13.54 -10.82
C ASP A 98 5.91 14.50 -11.98
N ILE A 99 6.97 15.01 -12.65
CA ILE A 99 6.82 15.96 -13.77
C ILE A 99 6.34 15.25 -15.04
N PHE A 100 6.67 13.96 -15.21
CA PHE A 100 6.24 13.19 -16.38
C PHE A 100 4.74 12.86 -16.34
N GLY A 101 4.16 12.66 -15.17
CA GLY A 101 2.73 12.40 -14.98
C GLY A 101 1.86 13.62 -15.29
N ASP A 102 2.28 14.80 -14.87
CA ASP A 102 1.50 16.03 -15.01
C ASP A 102 1.61 16.61 -16.43
N ILE A 103 2.78 16.57 -17.09
CA ILE A 103 2.96 17.09 -18.46
C ILE A 103 2.40 16.12 -19.49
N PHE A 104 2.53 14.81 -19.28
CA PHE A 104 2.01 13.80 -20.21
C PHE A 104 0.50 13.61 -20.07
N GLY A 105 -0.06 13.77 -18.86
CA GLY A 105 -1.51 13.72 -18.63
C GLY A 105 -2.25 14.90 -19.26
N ASP A 106 -1.66 16.09 -19.29
CA ASP A 106 -2.27 17.29 -19.85
C ASP A 106 -2.04 17.41 -21.38
N LEU A 107 -0.95 16.84 -21.91
CA LEU A 107 -0.60 16.89 -23.34
C LEU A 107 -1.21 15.73 -24.14
N PHE A 108 -1.42 14.55 -23.55
CA PHE A 108 -1.97 13.36 -24.21
C PHE A 108 -3.43 13.04 -23.87
N GLY A 109 -3.97 13.68 -22.86
CA GLY A 109 -5.41 13.60 -22.51
C GLY A 109 -6.23 14.58 -23.34
N GLY A 110 -6.23 14.39 -24.63
CA GLY A 110 -7.04 15.04 -25.67
C GLY A 110 -7.90 16.25 -25.30
N GLY A 111 -7.53 17.40 -25.88
CA GLY A 111 -8.47 18.51 -26.12
C GLY A 111 -8.66 19.41 -24.90
N GLY A 112 -8.18 20.66 -25.02
CA GLY A 112 -8.43 21.76 -24.10
C GLY A 112 -9.85 21.81 -23.54
N SER A 113 -10.18 21.02 -22.56
CA SER A 113 -11.35 21.26 -21.76
C SER A 113 -11.03 22.42 -20.83
N ARG A 114 -11.45 23.63 -21.27
CA ARG A 114 -11.83 24.67 -20.32
C ARG A 114 -12.38 23.95 -19.10
N ARG A 115 -11.77 24.09 -17.93
CA ARG A 115 -12.34 23.68 -16.64
C ARG A 115 -13.68 24.41 -16.50
N ARG A 116 -14.70 23.93 -17.22
CA ARG A 116 -16.09 24.24 -16.89
C ARG A 116 -16.24 23.79 -15.46
N ALA A 117 -16.70 24.70 -14.60
CA ALA A 117 -17.13 24.32 -13.26
C ALA A 117 -17.94 23.03 -13.43
N ASN A 118 -17.42 21.94 -12.85
CA ASN A 118 -17.97 20.61 -13.11
C ASN A 118 -19.26 20.48 -12.29
N ASN A 119 -20.35 21.13 -12.79
CA ASN A 119 -21.68 21.07 -12.21
C ASN A 119 -22.38 19.72 -12.49
N GLY A 120 -21.65 18.77 -13.06
CA GLY A 120 -22.13 17.41 -13.27
C GLY A 120 -22.23 16.59 -11.97
N PRO A 121 -22.88 15.42 -12.03
CA PRO A 121 -22.94 14.49 -10.91
C PRO A 121 -21.55 14.08 -10.45
N MET A 122 -21.19 14.34 -9.22
CA MET A 122 -19.89 13.96 -8.66
C MET A 122 -20.05 12.93 -7.55
N LYS A 123 -19.21 11.89 -7.58
CA LYS A 123 -19.18 10.85 -6.55
C LYS A 123 -18.81 11.47 -5.19
N GLY A 124 -19.50 11.05 -4.14
CA GLY A 124 -19.19 11.45 -2.77
C GLY A 124 -17.81 10.97 -2.31
N ALA A 125 -17.29 11.63 -1.28
CA ALA A 125 -16.02 11.27 -0.67
C ALA A 125 -16.11 9.89 0.02
N ASN A 126 -15.01 9.14 0.01
CA ASN A 126 -14.91 7.90 0.74
C ASN A 126 -14.75 8.19 2.24
N LEU A 127 -15.47 7.44 3.08
CA LEU A 127 -15.28 7.44 4.52
C LEU A 127 -14.25 6.40 4.94
N ARG A 128 -13.51 6.71 6.01
CA ARG A 128 -12.59 5.76 6.63
C ARG A 128 -13.06 5.48 8.06
N ALA A 129 -13.06 4.18 8.41
CA ALA A 129 -13.33 3.72 9.77
C ALA A 129 -12.32 2.66 10.14
N ARG A 130 -12.13 2.43 11.45
CA ARG A 130 -11.24 1.39 11.96
C ARG A 130 -12.04 0.40 12.77
N VAL A 131 -11.67 -0.87 12.64
CA VAL A 131 -12.23 -1.95 13.44
C VAL A 131 -11.09 -2.73 14.09
N ASN A 132 -11.20 -2.97 15.41
CA ASN A 132 -10.25 -3.79 16.14
C ASN A 132 -10.82 -5.21 16.22
N ILE A 133 -9.96 -6.18 15.89
CA ILE A 133 -10.29 -7.61 15.96
C ILE A 133 -9.21 -8.36 16.72
N THR A 134 -9.54 -9.55 17.22
CA THR A 134 -8.56 -10.45 17.84
C THR A 134 -7.71 -11.15 16.77
N PHE A 135 -6.65 -11.81 17.20
CA PHE A 135 -5.81 -12.62 16.33
C PHE A 135 -6.60 -13.78 15.70
N GLU A 136 -7.44 -14.46 16.51
CA GLU A 136 -8.29 -15.55 16.07
C GLU A 136 -9.34 -15.07 15.07
N ASP A 137 -9.97 -13.90 15.32
CA ASP A 137 -10.89 -13.26 14.38
C ASP A 137 -10.21 -13.03 13.01
N ALA A 138 -8.93 -12.67 13.02
CA ALA A 138 -8.18 -12.44 11.77
C ALA A 138 -7.85 -13.76 11.04
N VAL A 139 -7.61 -14.85 11.80
CA VAL A 139 -7.31 -16.17 11.21
C VAL A 139 -8.56 -16.80 10.62
N PHE A 140 -9.67 -16.80 11.35
CA PHE A 140 -10.89 -17.53 10.97
C PHE A 140 -11.89 -16.67 10.21
N GLY A 141 -11.75 -15.36 10.30
CA GLY A 141 -12.75 -14.41 9.82
C GLY A 141 -13.87 -14.22 10.84
N CYS A 142 -14.50 -13.07 10.79
CA CYS A 142 -15.60 -12.73 11.69
C CYS A 142 -16.54 -11.69 11.06
N ASP A 143 -17.73 -11.56 11.63
CA ASP A 143 -18.66 -10.47 11.35
C ASP A 143 -18.62 -9.48 12.51
N LYS A 144 -18.37 -8.21 12.25
CA LYS A 144 -18.39 -7.14 13.25
C LYS A 144 -19.42 -6.09 12.89
N GLU A 145 -20.08 -5.53 13.87
CA GLU A 145 -20.96 -4.37 13.69
C GLU A 145 -20.16 -3.09 13.97
N LEU A 146 -20.19 -2.16 13.02
CA LEU A 146 -19.55 -0.87 13.13
C LEU A 146 -20.59 0.23 13.16
N GLU A 147 -20.57 1.07 14.20
CA GLU A 147 -21.40 2.27 14.28
C GLU A 147 -20.68 3.43 13.60
N ILE A 148 -21.26 3.95 12.55
CA ILE A 148 -20.75 5.12 11.85
C ILE A 148 -21.83 6.18 11.66
N THR A 149 -21.40 7.43 11.64
CA THR A 149 -22.29 8.54 11.32
C THR A 149 -22.25 8.76 9.81
N LEU A 150 -23.38 8.53 9.16
CA LEU A 150 -23.55 8.75 7.73
C LEU A 150 -24.46 9.95 7.49
N LYS A 151 -24.13 10.74 6.47
CA LYS A 151 -25.03 11.77 5.95
C LYS A 151 -26.02 11.13 4.99
N ASP A 152 -27.29 11.24 5.29
CA ASP A 152 -28.38 10.83 4.41
C ASP A 152 -29.07 12.07 3.83
N GLU A 153 -29.71 11.92 2.70
CA GLU A 153 -30.53 12.98 2.15
C GLU A 153 -31.65 13.35 3.13
N CYS A 154 -31.85 14.63 3.31
CA CYS A 154 -32.94 15.15 4.13
C CYS A 154 -34.27 14.74 3.51
N THR A 155 -35.09 14.03 4.27
CA THR A 155 -36.41 13.54 3.82
C THR A 155 -37.40 14.66 3.48
N THR A 156 -37.22 15.85 4.07
CA THR A 156 -38.10 17.01 3.89
C THR A 156 -37.79 17.79 2.63
N CYS A 157 -36.50 17.95 2.28
CA CYS A 157 -36.10 18.75 1.12
C CYS A 157 -35.46 17.93 -0.01
N HIS A 158 -35.28 16.62 0.15
CA HIS A 158 -34.71 15.74 -0.86
C HIS A 158 -33.39 16.26 -1.44
N GLY A 159 -32.45 16.61 -0.57
CA GLY A 159 -31.12 17.07 -0.95
C GLY A 159 -31.01 18.53 -1.41
N THR A 160 -32.13 19.25 -1.60
CA THR A 160 -32.11 20.64 -2.10
C THR A 160 -31.66 21.66 -1.07
N GLY A 161 -31.82 21.40 0.22
CA GLY A 161 -31.57 22.32 1.32
C GLY A 161 -32.60 23.43 1.44
N ALA A 162 -33.54 23.55 0.50
CA ALA A 162 -34.61 24.56 0.51
C ALA A 162 -35.85 24.07 1.30
N LYS A 163 -36.59 24.98 1.86
CA LYS A 163 -37.87 24.69 2.54
C LYS A 163 -38.83 24.02 1.55
N ALA A 164 -39.62 23.06 2.04
CA ALA A 164 -40.65 22.39 1.24
C ALA A 164 -41.55 23.41 0.53
N GLY A 165 -41.74 23.25 -0.78
CA GLY A 165 -42.48 24.19 -1.63
C GLY A 165 -41.64 25.35 -2.19
N THR A 166 -40.35 25.45 -1.85
CA THR A 166 -39.42 26.43 -2.44
C THR A 166 -38.28 25.69 -3.13
N SER A 167 -37.64 26.39 -4.06
CA SER A 167 -36.46 25.83 -4.80
C SER A 167 -35.26 26.76 -4.71
N PRO A 168 -34.03 26.21 -4.78
CA PRO A 168 -32.83 27.03 -4.89
C PRO A 168 -32.86 27.88 -6.15
N VAL A 169 -32.52 29.17 -6.05
CA VAL A 169 -32.46 30.11 -7.15
C VAL A 169 -31.04 30.20 -7.69
N THR A 170 -30.90 30.35 -9.00
CA THR A 170 -29.58 30.58 -9.61
C THR A 170 -28.92 31.81 -9.01
N CYS A 171 -27.65 31.72 -8.64
CA CYS A 171 -26.91 32.84 -8.07
C CYS A 171 -26.78 33.97 -9.11
N PRO A 172 -27.28 35.18 -8.87
CA PRO A 172 -27.24 36.28 -9.85
C PRO A 172 -25.81 36.79 -10.05
N LYS A 173 -24.90 36.62 -9.10
CA LYS A 173 -23.54 37.14 -9.14
C LYS A 173 -22.61 36.32 -10.06
N CYS A 174 -22.79 35.01 -10.09
CA CYS A 174 -21.99 34.11 -10.94
C CYS A 174 -22.82 33.43 -12.04
N ASN A 175 -24.10 33.77 -12.17
CA ASN A 175 -25.04 33.21 -13.14
C ASN A 175 -25.09 31.68 -13.15
N GLY A 176 -24.88 31.06 -11.98
CA GLY A 176 -24.90 29.62 -11.82
C GLY A 176 -23.53 28.93 -11.96
N GLU A 177 -22.48 29.64 -12.34
CA GLU A 177 -21.16 29.06 -12.55
C GLU A 177 -20.40 28.72 -11.26
N GLY A 178 -20.82 29.28 -10.12
CA GLY A 178 -20.15 29.06 -8.83
C GLY A 178 -18.82 29.80 -8.68
N GLN A 179 -18.31 30.37 -9.76
CA GLN A 179 -17.01 31.07 -9.80
C GLN A 179 -17.19 32.44 -10.47
N ILE A 180 -16.33 33.37 -10.12
CA ILE A 180 -16.27 34.71 -10.71
C ILE A 180 -14.87 34.89 -11.28
N VAL A 181 -14.80 35.36 -12.53
CA VAL A 181 -13.53 35.64 -13.22
C VAL A 181 -13.27 37.13 -13.14
N TYR A 182 -12.20 37.50 -12.46
CA TYR A 182 -11.70 38.88 -12.49
C TYR A 182 -10.55 38.96 -13.49
N THR A 183 -10.69 39.88 -14.45
CA THR A 183 -9.61 40.20 -15.38
C THR A 183 -8.90 41.43 -14.85
N GLN A 184 -7.64 41.29 -14.50
CA GLN A 184 -6.81 42.38 -14.01
C GLN A 184 -5.70 42.67 -15.02
N GLN A 185 -5.57 43.94 -15.42
CA GLN A 185 -4.52 44.38 -16.32
C GLN A 185 -3.23 44.56 -15.50
N SER A 186 -2.19 43.81 -15.85
CA SER A 186 -0.88 43.88 -15.25
C SER A 186 0.11 44.45 -16.27
N MET A 187 1.29 44.92 -15.83
CA MET A 187 2.36 45.40 -16.73
C MET A 187 2.83 44.33 -17.74
N PHE A 188 2.53 43.06 -17.51
CA PHE A 188 2.88 41.90 -18.34
C PHE A 188 1.71 41.31 -19.14
N GLY A 189 0.55 42.01 -19.19
CA GLY A 189 -0.64 41.52 -19.88
C GLY A 189 -1.87 41.36 -19.01
N MET A 190 -2.97 40.84 -19.60
CA MET A 190 -4.21 40.57 -18.89
C MET A 190 -4.10 39.25 -18.09
N VAL A 191 -4.18 39.32 -16.77
CA VAL A 191 -4.23 38.16 -15.88
C VAL A 191 -5.69 37.87 -15.53
N ARG A 192 -6.13 36.64 -15.82
CA ARG A 192 -7.46 36.14 -15.42
C ARG A 192 -7.36 35.39 -14.10
N ASN A 193 -7.94 35.94 -13.05
CA ASN A 193 -8.08 35.32 -11.74
C ASN A 193 -9.48 34.74 -11.60
N VAL A 194 -9.55 33.41 -11.34
CA VAL A 194 -10.80 32.71 -11.06
C VAL A 194 -10.96 32.58 -9.54
N GLN A 195 -12.04 33.11 -9.01
CA GLN A 195 -12.32 33.11 -7.58
C GLN A 195 -13.68 32.44 -7.31
N VAL A 196 -13.77 31.67 -6.22
CA VAL A 196 -15.06 31.09 -5.79
C VAL A 196 -16.04 32.22 -5.51
N CYS A 197 -17.26 32.11 -6.03
CA CYS A 197 -18.29 33.13 -5.81
C CYS A 197 -18.59 33.27 -4.30
N PRO A 198 -18.43 34.47 -3.72
CA PRO A 198 -18.64 34.70 -2.29
C PRO A 198 -20.08 34.54 -1.83
N ASP A 199 -21.05 34.71 -2.73
CA ASP A 199 -22.47 34.66 -2.38
C ASP A 199 -23.04 33.24 -2.35
N CYS A 200 -22.60 32.37 -3.28
CA CYS A 200 -23.04 30.98 -3.35
C CYS A 200 -21.98 29.96 -2.89
N HIS A 201 -20.79 30.42 -2.53
CA HIS A 201 -19.69 29.59 -2.09
C HIS A 201 -19.39 28.38 -3.01
N GLY A 202 -19.47 28.60 -4.31
CA GLY A 202 -19.17 27.57 -5.31
C GLY A 202 -20.37 26.74 -5.77
N SER A 203 -21.52 26.82 -5.10
CA SER A 203 -22.72 26.02 -5.44
C SER A 203 -23.44 26.47 -6.71
N GLY A 204 -23.25 27.72 -7.16
CA GLY A 204 -23.98 28.31 -8.26
C GLY A 204 -25.44 28.65 -7.94
N LYS A 205 -25.94 28.28 -6.76
CA LYS A 205 -27.32 28.43 -6.33
C LYS A 205 -27.41 29.10 -4.96
N ILE A 206 -28.48 29.88 -4.72
CA ILE A 206 -28.74 30.51 -3.44
C ILE A 206 -30.09 30.00 -2.90
N ILE A 207 -30.09 29.59 -1.63
CA ILE A 207 -31.26 29.15 -0.92
C ILE A 207 -31.77 30.33 -0.07
N LYS A 208 -32.95 30.94 -0.44
CA LYS A 208 -33.56 32.01 0.32
C LYS A 208 -34.19 31.48 1.62
N ASP A 209 -35.03 30.46 1.50
CA ASP A 209 -35.67 29.81 2.64
C ASP A 209 -35.06 28.47 2.90
N LYS A 210 -34.33 28.39 4.01
CA LYS A 210 -33.60 27.14 4.38
C LYS A 210 -34.59 26.10 4.94
N CYS A 211 -34.38 24.84 4.59
CA CYS A 211 -35.07 23.71 5.20
C CYS A 211 -34.84 23.69 6.72
N PRO A 212 -35.88 23.61 7.56
CA PRO A 212 -35.73 23.63 9.02
C PRO A 212 -34.96 22.42 9.55
N ASP A 213 -35.10 21.26 8.93
CA ASP A 213 -34.51 20.01 9.42
C ASP A 213 -32.99 19.92 9.11
N CYS A 214 -32.58 20.22 7.90
CA CYS A 214 -31.17 20.17 7.50
C CYS A 214 -30.47 21.55 7.53
N ARG A 215 -31.18 22.63 7.83
CA ARG A 215 -30.66 24.01 7.92
C ARG A 215 -29.94 24.50 6.65
N GLY A 216 -30.37 24.00 5.50
CA GLY A 216 -29.81 24.39 4.20
C GLY A 216 -28.73 23.46 3.66
N THR A 217 -28.30 22.44 4.40
CA THR A 217 -27.24 21.50 3.96
C THR A 217 -27.74 20.46 2.96
N GLY A 218 -29.04 20.17 2.93
CA GLY A 218 -29.64 19.10 2.14
C GLY A 218 -29.51 17.71 2.76
N TYR A 219 -28.69 17.55 3.83
CA TYR A 219 -28.34 16.26 4.42
C TYR A 219 -28.52 16.27 5.93
N ILE A 220 -28.84 15.10 6.50
CA ILE A 220 -28.98 14.86 7.94
C ILE A 220 -27.99 13.77 8.34
N SER A 221 -27.29 13.99 9.45
CA SER A 221 -26.33 13.02 9.98
C SER A 221 -27.03 12.00 10.86
N ASN A 222 -27.02 10.73 10.45
CA ASN A 222 -27.63 9.61 11.16
C ASN A 222 -26.56 8.59 11.58
N ARG A 223 -26.65 8.09 12.81
CA ARG A 223 -25.84 6.93 13.26
C ARG A 223 -26.44 5.65 12.71
N LYS A 224 -25.64 4.87 12.00
CA LYS A 224 -26.06 3.59 11.42
C LYS A 224 -25.10 2.49 11.83
N LYS A 225 -25.67 1.32 12.18
CA LYS A 225 -24.89 0.09 12.38
C LYS A 225 -24.71 -0.58 11.04
N ILE A 226 -23.46 -0.81 10.66
CA ILE A 226 -23.11 -1.51 9.43
C ILE A 226 -22.41 -2.81 9.80
N LYS A 227 -22.97 -3.92 9.31
CA LYS A 227 -22.31 -5.22 9.44
C LYS A 227 -21.17 -5.31 8.43
N VAL A 228 -19.98 -5.58 8.94
CA VAL A 228 -18.74 -5.74 8.18
C VAL A 228 -18.30 -7.19 8.29
N SER A 229 -18.31 -7.90 7.18
CA SER A 229 -17.78 -9.26 7.12
C SER A 229 -16.29 -9.22 6.84
N ILE A 230 -15.50 -9.71 7.77
CA ILE A 230 -14.05 -9.72 7.73
C ILE A 230 -13.61 -11.10 7.26
N PRO A 231 -12.94 -11.21 6.12
CA PRO A 231 -12.53 -12.50 5.58
C PRO A 231 -11.41 -13.12 6.40
N ALA A 232 -11.40 -14.46 6.46
CA ALA A 232 -10.33 -15.23 7.07
C ALA A 232 -8.99 -14.94 6.38
N GLY A 233 -7.93 -14.80 7.19
CA GLY A 233 -6.59 -14.55 6.69
C GLY A 233 -6.23 -13.07 6.51
N ILE A 234 -7.12 -12.15 6.85
CA ILE A 234 -6.84 -10.71 6.76
C ILE A 234 -5.62 -10.34 7.61
N ASP A 235 -4.83 -9.38 7.11
CA ASP A 235 -3.65 -8.91 7.81
C ASP A 235 -3.90 -7.54 8.48
N ASN A 236 -3.03 -7.21 9.44
CA ASN A 236 -3.08 -5.93 10.13
C ASN A 236 -2.88 -4.77 9.13
N GLY A 237 -3.68 -3.71 9.26
CA GLY A 237 -3.64 -2.53 8.39
C GLY A 237 -4.31 -2.71 7.03
N GLN A 238 -4.83 -3.89 6.69
CA GLN A 238 -5.59 -4.07 5.47
C GLN A 238 -6.95 -3.40 5.55
N SER A 239 -7.45 -2.92 4.40
CA SER A 239 -8.72 -2.21 4.32
C SER A 239 -9.76 -2.99 3.52
N ILE A 240 -10.96 -3.08 4.07
CA ILE A 240 -12.14 -3.66 3.42
C ILE A 240 -12.99 -2.51 2.86
N ARG A 241 -13.34 -2.59 1.56
CA ARG A 241 -14.18 -1.61 0.91
C ARG A 241 -15.65 -2.06 0.88
N ILE A 242 -16.51 -1.26 1.48
CA ILE A 242 -17.96 -1.43 1.43
C ILE A 242 -18.51 -0.34 0.51
N ARG A 243 -19.09 -0.75 -0.60
CA ARG A 243 -19.60 0.15 -1.63
C ARG A 243 -20.80 0.96 -1.11
N ASP A 244 -20.94 2.19 -1.61
CA ASP A 244 -22.10 3.08 -1.37
C ASP A 244 -22.39 3.40 0.10
N LYS A 245 -21.40 3.23 0.99
CA LYS A 245 -21.49 3.56 2.42
C LYS A 245 -20.61 4.76 2.82
N GLY A 246 -20.16 5.55 1.83
CA GLY A 246 -19.45 6.81 2.05
C GLY A 246 -20.37 8.03 2.13
N GLU A 247 -19.79 9.23 1.97
CA GLU A 247 -20.51 10.49 1.89
C GLU A 247 -21.42 10.51 0.66
N PRO A 248 -22.55 11.25 0.72
CA PRO A 248 -23.41 11.44 -0.44
C PRO A 248 -22.67 12.19 -1.54
N GLY A 249 -22.96 11.86 -2.79
CA GLY A 249 -22.47 12.59 -3.94
C GLY A 249 -23.09 13.97 -4.05
N THR A 250 -22.48 14.84 -4.84
CA THR A 250 -23.02 16.17 -5.15
C THR A 250 -23.69 16.14 -6.52
N ASN A 251 -24.67 17.02 -6.72
CA ASN A 251 -25.45 17.17 -7.97
C ASN A 251 -26.05 15.85 -8.49
N GLY A 252 -26.58 14.99 -7.59
CA GLY A 252 -27.17 13.70 -7.97
C GLY A 252 -26.12 12.60 -8.26
N GLY A 253 -24.87 12.80 -7.89
CA GLY A 253 -23.83 11.79 -8.02
C GLY A 253 -23.98 10.63 -7.02
N PRO A 254 -23.36 9.48 -7.29
CA PRO A 254 -23.41 8.31 -6.41
C PRO A 254 -22.66 8.58 -5.10
N ARG A 255 -23.03 7.83 -4.06
CA ARG A 255 -22.30 7.87 -2.78
C ARG A 255 -20.86 7.39 -2.94
N GLY A 256 -20.00 7.85 -2.04
CA GLY A 256 -18.67 7.29 -1.86
C GLY A 256 -18.70 5.88 -1.25
N ASP A 257 -17.55 5.31 -1.01
CA ASP A 257 -17.38 4.01 -0.37
C ASP A 257 -16.92 4.18 1.09
N LEU A 258 -17.19 3.17 1.92
CA LEU A 258 -16.63 3.06 3.25
C LEU A 258 -15.42 2.15 3.20
N LEU A 259 -14.27 2.66 3.63
CA LEU A 259 -13.02 1.92 3.77
C LEU A 259 -12.84 1.59 5.25
N VAL A 260 -12.95 0.30 5.60
CA VAL A 260 -12.77 -0.19 6.98
C VAL A 260 -11.37 -0.74 7.11
N GLU A 261 -10.51 -0.03 7.81
CA GLU A 261 -9.16 -0.46 8.16
C GLU A 261 -9.23 -1.44 9.33
N VAL A 262 -8.65 -2.62 9.14
CA VAL A 262 -8.65 -3.67 10.15
C VAL A 262 -7.38 -3.58 10.99
N ASN A 263 -7.53 -3.45 12.30
CA ASN A 263 -6.44 -3.47 13.25
C ASN A 263 -6.50 -4.78 14.06
N VAL A 264 -5.48 -5.63 13.88
CA VAL A 264 -5.40 -6.93 14.56
C VAL A 264 -4.66 -6.77 15.87
N GLY A 265 -5.30 -7.19 16.98
CA GLY A 265 -4.70 -7.22 18.30
C GLY A 265 -3.51 -8.18 18.37
N ARG A 266 -2.51 -7.85 19.19
CA ARG A 266 -1.39 -8.75 19.48
C ARG A 266 -1.88 -9.94 20.30
N HIS A 267 -1.41 -11.15 19.93
CA HIS A 267 -1.67 -12.34 20.70
C HIS A 267 -0.49 -12.64 21.65
N PRO A 268 -0.71 -13.10 22.89
CA PRO A 268 0.38 -13.33 23.86
C PRO A 268 1.32 -14.48 23.46
N ILE A 269 0.81 -15.48 22.71
CA ILE A 269 1.55 -16.70 22.37
C ILE A 269 1.95 -16.68 20.89
N PHE A 270 1.04 -16.23 20.00
CA PHE A 270 1.22 -16.35 18.55
C PHE A 270 1.74 -15.08 17.93
N GLN A 271 2.73 -15.23 17.07
CA GLN A 271 3.24 -14.17 16.20
C GLN A 271 3.01 -14.57 14.76
N ARG A 272 2.48 -13.65 13.95
CA ARG A 272 2.21 -13.88 12.53
C ARG A 272 3.31 -13.25 11.68
N GLN A 273 3.76 -13.99 10.67
CA GLN A 273 4.56 -13.49 9.55
C GLN A 273 3.94 -14.03 8.25
N ASP A 274 3.32 -13.17 7.48
CA ASP A 274 2.54 -13.52 6.28
C ASP A 274 1.45 -14.56 6.59
N MET A 275 1.56 -15.76 6.02
CA MET A 275 0.64 -16.88 6.28
C MET A 275 1.12 -17.80 7.40
N ASN A 276 2.33 -17.62 7.90
CA ASN A 276 2.90 -18.49 8.93
C ASN A 276 2.68 -17.93 10.31
N ILE A 277 2.56 -18.85 11.28
CA ILE A 277 2.45 -18.55 12.70
C ILE A 277 3.69 -19.05 13.40
N TYR A 278 4.17 -18.29 14.36
CA TYR A 278 5.31 -18.62 15.19
C TYR A 278 4.89 -18.60 16.64
N SER A 279 5.32 -19.61 17.40
CA SER A 279 5.11 -19.68 18.86
C SER A 279 6.27 -20.38 19.53
N THR A 280 6.32 -20.22 20.84
CA THR A 280 7.29 -20.92 21.70
C THR A 280 6.54 -21.85 22.63
N ALA A 281 6.98 -23.09 22.75
CA ALA A 281 6.43 -24.07 23.68
C ALA A 281 7.50 -24.50 24.70
N PRO A 282 7.26 -24.30 26.00
CA PRO A 282 8.18 -24.80 27.02
C PRO A 282 8.05 -26.31 27.14
N ILE A 283 9.19 -26.99 27.26
CA ILE A 283 9.28 -28.43 27.56
C ILE A 283 10.18 -28.63 28.77
N THR A 284 9.97 -29.71 29.52
CA THR A 284 10.82 -30.05 30.62
C THR A 284 12.13 -30.69 30.13
N TYR A 285 13.17 -30.64 30.95
CA TYR A 285 14.44 -31.33 30.68
C TYR A 285 14.21 -32.85 30.47
N ALA A 286 13.35 -33.46 31.27
CA ALA A 286 13.03 -34.88 31.13
C ALA A 286 12.38 -35.21 29.77
N GLN A 287 11.42 -34.37 29.30
CA GLN A 287 10.80 -34.52 28.00
C GLN A 287 11.80 -34.29 26.86
N ALA A 288 12.75 -33.38 27.04
CA ALA A 288 13.79 -33.14 26.05
C ALA A 288 14.77 -34.30 25.94
N ALA A 289 15.16 -34.88 27.10
CA ALA A 289 16.18 -35.96 27.17
C ALA A 289 15.60 -37.33 26.79
N LEU A 290 14.45 -37.68 27.36
CA LEU A 290 13.83 -39.00 27.21
C LEU A 290 12.81 -39.08 26.07
N GLY A 291 12.38 -37.94 25.55
CA GLY A 291 11.24 -37.86 24.67
C GLY A 291 9.91 -37.88 25.38
N GLY A 292 8.82 -37.86 24.65
CA GLY A 292 7.48 -37.97 25.19
C GLY A 292 6.47 -37.03 24.55
N GLU A 293 5.22 -37.12 24.96
CA GLU A 293 4.15 -36.30 24.43
C GLU A 293 4.12 -34.93 25.11
N VAL A 294 4.01 -33.90 24.28
CA VAL A 294 3.87 -32.50 24.71
C VAL A 294 2.62 -31.90 24.10
N LYS A 295 1.84 -31.17 24.88
CA LYS A 295 0.70 -30.40 24.39
C LYS A 295 1.20 -29.09 23.77
N LEU A 296 0.87 -28.90 22.52
CA LEU A 296 1.17 -27.68 21.77
C LEU A 296 -0.12 -26.89 21.53
N ASN A 297 -0.10 -25.60 21.85
CA ASN A 297 -1.18 -24.70 21.53
C ASN A 297 -1.09 -24.29 20.07
N THR A 298 -2.16 -24.50 19.31
CA THR A 298 -2.30 -24.03 17.94
C THR A 298 -3.54 -23.15 17.84
N VAL A 299 -3.68 -22.41 16.75
CA VAL A 299 -4.88 -21.59 16.49
C VAL A 299 -6.15 -22.44 16.34
N ASP A 300 -6.01 -23.71 15.99
CA ASP A 300 -7.13 -24.66 15.85
C ASP A 300 -7.43 -25.40 17.17
N GLY A 301 -6.71 -25.09 18.25
CA GLY A 301 -6.81 -25.75 19.55
C GLY A 301 -5.53 -26.46 19.95
N GLU A 302 -5.59 -27.22 21.05
CA GLU A 302 -4.46 -28.02 21.54
C GLU A 302 -4.25 -29.24 20.65
N MET A 303 -2.96 -29.58 20.43
CA MET A 303 -2.57 -30.82 19.79
C MET A 303 -1.43 -31.51 20.56
N LEU A 304 -1.40 -32.82 20.52
CA LEU A 304 -0.32 -33.60 21.08
C LEU A 304 0.80 -33.75 20.03
N TYR A 305 2.02 -33.54 20.45
CA TYR A 305 3.22 -33.73 19.64
C TYR A 305 4.21 -34.62 20.37
N GLU A 306 4.75 -35.64 19.68
CA GLU A 306 5.76 -36.52 20.21
C GLU A 306 7.15 -35.92 20.03
N VAL A 307 7.77 -35.53 21.13
CA VAL A 307 9.15 -35.02 21.17
C VAL A 307 10.12 -36.19 21.12
N LYS A 308 11.09 -36.14 20.26
CA LYS A 308 12.12 -37.19 20.15
C LYS A 308 13.13 -37.09 21.30
N PRO A 309 13.67 -38.23 21.76
CA PRO A 309 14.76 -38.22 22.75
C PRO A 309 15.97 -37.42 22.24
N GLY A 310 16.56 -36.64 23.16
CA GLY A 310 17.73 -35.82 22.85
C GLY A 310 17.41 -34.50 22.13
N THR A 311 16.14 -34.06 22.12
CA THR A 311 15.73 -32.78 21.54
C THR A 311 16.41 -31.62 22.27
N GLN A 312 17.08 -30.76 21.52
CA GLN A 312 17.76 -29.58 22.07
C GLN A 312 16.83 -28.38 22.19
N THR A 313 17.18 -27.44 23.06
CA THR A 313 16.49 -26.13 23.13
C THR A 313 16.57 -25.43 21.79
N ASP A 314 15.61 -24.56 21.50
CA ASP A 314 15.45 -23.84 20.22
C ASP A 314 15.20 -24.73 18.99
N THR A 315 14.92 -26.03 19.21
CA THR A 315 14.48 -26.92 18.13
C THR A 315 13.14 -26.43 17.59
N ARG A 316 13.10 -26.18 16.28
CA ARG A 316 11.90 -25.68 15.59
C ARG A 316 11.13 -26.82 14.93
N ILE A 317 9.85 -26.93 15.27
CA ILE A 317 8.91 -27.89 14.71
C ILE A 317 8.01 -27.18 13.71
N ARG A 318 7.76 -27.79 12.56
CA ARG A 318 6.83 -27.31 11.55
C ARG A 318 5.53 -28.12 11.60
N LEU A 319 4.44 -27.46 11.94
CA LEU A 319 3.08 -28.04 11.90
C LEU A 319 2.44 -27.59 10.57
N LYS A 320 2.45 -28.48 9.59
CA LYS A 320 1.99 -28.21 8.24
C LYS A 320 0.51 -27.87 8.19
N GLY A 321 0.15 -26.76 7.50
CA GLY A 321 -1.24 -26.35 7.31
C GLY A 321 -1.92 -25.79 8.56
N LYS A 322 -1.18 -25.53 9.65
CA LYS A 322 -1.70 -24.95 10.91
C LYS A 322 -1.46 -23.44 11.03
N GLY A 323 -1.12 -22.79 9.92
CA GLY A 323 -0.96 -21.34 9.82
C GLY A 323 -2.25 -20.63 9.46
N VAL A 324 -2.10 -19.40 8.95
CA VAL A 324 -3.19 -18.50 8.52
C VAL A 324 -3.65 -18.88 7.10
N PRO A 325 -4.96 -18.90 6.81
CA PRO A 325 -5.46 -19.13 5.48
C PRO A 325 -5.17 -17.96 4.53
N SER A 326 -5.03 -18.25 3.26
CA SER A 326 -4.85 -17.22 2.24
C SER A 326 -6.16 -16.50 1.94
N LEU A 327 -6.13 -15.16 1.83
CA LEU A 327 -7.27 -14.35 1.43
C LEU A 327 -7.81 -14.71 0.03
N ARG A 328 -6.92 -15.15 -0.89
CA ARG A 328 -7.29 -15.49 -2.27
C ARG A 328 -7.85 -16.89 -2.39
N ASN A 329 -7.32 -17.83 -1.63
CA ASN A 329 -7.72 -19.24 -1.67
C ASN A 329 -7.78 -19.80 -0.26
N LYS A 330 -8.99 -19.96 0.26
CA LYS A 330 -9.25 -20.45 1.62
C LYS A 330 -8.73 -21.88 1.89
N ASN A 331 -8.50 -22.67 0.83
CA ASN A 331 -7.97 -24.03 0.95
C ASN A 331 -6.45 -24.07 1.14
N VAL A 332 -5.77 -22.94 0.95
CA VAL A 332 -4.34 -22.83 1.16
C VAL A 332 -4.09 -22.16 2.50
N ARG A 333 -3.43 -22.86 3.40
CA ARG A 333 -3.00 -22.35 4.70
C ARG A 333 -1.49 -22.38 4.80
N GLY A 334 -0.92 -21.41 5.51
CA GLY A 334 0.47 -21.43 5.91
C GLY A 334 0.75 -22.50 6.97
N ASP A 335 1.93 -22.48 7.53
CA ASP A 335 2.39 -23.41 8.54
C ASP A 335 2.54 -22.73 9.90
N HIS A 336 2.48 -23.53 10.96
CA HIS A 336 2.80 -23.07 12.30
C HIS A 336 4.17 -23.61 12.70
N TYR A 337 5.09 -22.72 13.04
CA TYR A 337 6.42 -23.03 13.52
C TYR A 337 6.45 -22.87 15.02
N VAL A 338 6.67 -23.98 15.73
CA VAL A 338 6.76 -23.98 17.20
C VAL A 338 8.23 -24.19 17.57
N THR A 339 8.78 -23.26 18.35
CA THR A 339 10.13 -23.38 18.92
C THR A 339 10.03 -24.01 20.30
N LEU A 340 10.65 -25.18 20.49
CA LEU A 340 10.72 -25.86 21.77
C LEU A 340 11.82 -25.23 22.61
N VAL A 341 11.48 -24.83 23.84
CA VAL A 341 12.45 -24.24 24.77
C VAL A 341 12.47 -25.08 26.03
N VAL A 342 13.64 -25.62 26.39
CA VAL A 342 13.79 -26.36 27.61
C VAL A 342 13.72 -25.41 28.80
N GLN A 343 12.71 -25.60 29.64
CA GLN A 343 12.51 -24.77 30.81
C GLN A 343 13.16 -25.42 32.03
N VAL A 344 14.07 -24.70 32.67
CA VAL A 344 14.68 -25.12 33.94
C VAL A 344 13.75 -24.78 35.09
N PRO A 345 13.33 -25.76 35.91
CA PRO A 345 12.47 -25.50 37.03
C PRO A 345 13.20 -24.69 38.12
N THR A 346 12.55 -23.65 38.62
CA THR A 346 13.13 -22.79 39.68
C THR A 346 12.79 -23.23 41.08
N ASN A 347 11.65 -23.90 41.28
CA ASN A 347 11.16 -24.35 42.59
C ASN A 347 11.28 -25.88 42.68
N LEU A 348 12.36 -26.35 43.26
CA LEU A 348 12.61 -27.78 43.45
C LEU A 348 12.49 -28.12 44.97
N ASN A 349 11.75 -29.18 45.28
CA ASN A 349 11.78 -29.79 46.61
C ASN A 349 13.09 -30.56 46.83
N GLU A 350 13.37 -31.00 48.06
CA GLU A 350 14.65 -31.66 48.35
C GLU A 350 14.80 -33.02 47.64
N GLU A 351 13.73 -33.76 47.44
CA GLU A 351 13.76 -35.01 46.67
C GLU A 351 14.18 -34.78 45.19
N ALA A 352 13.61 -33.73 44.54
CA ALA A 352 13.95 -33.40 43.20
C ALA A 352 15.41 -32.91 43.03
N LYS A 353 15.93 -32.17 44.02
CA LYS A 353 17.33 -31.76 44.10
C LYS A 353 18.26 -32.97 44.20
N GLU A 354 17.90 -33.95 45.07
CA GLU A 354 18.69 -35.17 45.24
C GLU A 354 18.66 -36.03 43.96
N ALA A 355 17.49 -36.17 43.33
CA ALA A 355 17.37 -36.88 42.05
C ALA A 355 18.23 -36.24 40.95
N LEU A 356 18.27 -34.91 40.87
CA LEU A 356 19.11 -34.20 39.91
C LEU A 356 20.59 -34.36 40.20
N ARG A 357 21.00 -34.39 41.50
CA ARG A 357 22.42 -34.67 41.83
C ARG A 357 22.83 -36.11 41.44
N LYS A 358 21.97 -37.09 41.70
CA LYS A 358 22.20 -38.48 41.25
C LYS A 358 22.27 -38.60 39.73
N PHE A 359 21.42 -37.86 39.04
CA PHE A 359 21.48 -37.79 37.56
C PHE A 359 22.80 -37.21 37.08
N ASP A 360 23.26 -36.11 37.66
CA ASP A 360 24.48 -35.43 37.31
C ASP A 360 25.72 -36.32 37.52
N GLU A 361 25.73 -37.05 38.66
CA GLU A 361 26.74 -38.07 38.95
C GLU A 361 26.73 -39.22 37.91
N ALA A 362 25.53 -39.69 37.53
CA ALA A 362 25.36 -40.76 36.57
C ALA A 362 25.83 -40.33 35.14
N CYS A 363 25.68 -39.05 34.80
CA CYS A 363 26.17 -38.45 33.57
C CYS A 363 27.69 -38.24 33.58
N GLY A 364 28.38 -38.48 34.70
CA GLY A 364 29.83 -38.34 34.84
C GLY A 364 30.31 -36.91 35.09
N ASN A 365 29.41 -35.98 35.38
CA ASN A 365 29.74 -34.64 35.78
C ASN A 365 30.08 -34.63 37.29
N ARG A 366 31.36 -34.54 37.65
CA ARG A 366 31.75 -34.36 39.07
C ARG A 366 31.65 -32.88 39.41
N PRO A 367 30.99 -32.50 40.55
CA PRO A 367 31.02 -31.12 41.00
C PRO A 367 32.49 -30.72 41.26
N ALA A 368 32.93 -29.62 40.67
CA ALA A 368 34.20 -28.98 40.96
C ALA A 368 34.18 -28.42 42.39
N GLY A 369 34.47 -29.22 43.38
CA GLY A 369 34.51 -28.78 44.80
C GLY A 369 34.25 -29.88 45.81
N GLY A 370 34.91 -31.00 45.76
CA GLY A 370 34.92 -31.99 46.81
C GLY A 370 36.35 -32.41 47.06
N THR A 371 36.87 -32.07 48.26
CA THR A 371 38.18 -32.43 48.79
C THR A 371 38.48 -33.91 48.59
N SER A 372 39.65 -34.16 48.04
CA SER A 372 40.28 -35.47 47.90
C SER A 372 40.43 -36.19 49.20
N ASP A 373 39.95 -37.42 49.31
CA ASP A 373 40.62 -38.42 50.11
C ASP A 373 40.88 -39.70 49.27
N GLY A 374 42.08 -40.22 49.40
CA GLY A 374 42.74 -41.01 48.39
C GLY A 374 42.27 -42.44 48.29
N SER A 375 42.39 -42.96 47.08
CA SER A 375 43.10 -44.24 46.81
C SER A 375 43.19 -44.46 45.29
N GLU A 376 44.39 -44.85 44.91
CA GLU A 376 44.92 -45.12 43.59
C GLU A 376 44.18 -46.16 42.74
N LYS A 377 44.38 -45.99 41.44
CA LYS A 377 44.40 -46.95 40.32
C LYS A 377 43.17 -47.01 39.42
N SER A 378 43.19 -46.35 38.29
CA SER A 378 43.55 -46.93 36.97
C SER A 378 43.44 -45.87 35.85
N GLU A 379 44.56 -45.55 35.30
CA GLU A 379 44.67 -44.84 34.00
C GLU A 379 44.04 -45.68 32.91
N LYS A 380 42.99 -45.11 32.25
CA LYS A 380 42.74 -45.35 30.84
C LYS A 380 41.95 -44.17 30.26
N ASN A 381 42.68 -43.33 29.51
CA ASN A 381 42.27 -42.47 28.43
C ASN A 381 40.77 -42.13 28.31
N LYS A 382 40.36 -40.97 28.80
CA LYS A 382 39.22 -40.23 28.26
C LYS A 382 39.71 -38.82 27.88
N LYS A 383 39.86 -38.55 26.58
CA LYS A 383 40.05 -37.19 26.06
C LYS A 383 38.97 -36.30 26.65
N SER A 384 39.40 -35.19 27.20
CA SER A 384 38.49 -34.18 27.81
C SER A 384 37.52 -33.69 26.74
N PHE A 385 36.29 -33.41 27.17
CA PHE A 385 35.26 -32.80 26.32
C PHE A 385 35.76 -31.51 25.62
N MET A 386 36.68 -30.79 26.27
CA MET A 386 37.30 -29.57 25.70
C MET A 386 38.26 -29.87 24.54
N ASP A 387 38.84 -31.06 24.47
CA ASP A 387 39.70 -31.46 23.33
C ASP A 387 38.85 -31.84 22.10
N LYS A 388 37.65 -32.36 22.31
CA LYS A 388 36.70 -32.64 21.23
C LYS A 388 36.07 -31.37 20.63
N LEU A 389 35.90 -30.31 21.44
CA LEU A 389 35.41 -29.02 20.95
C LEU A 389 36.47 -28.28 20.11
N LYS A 390 37.76 -28.46 20.38
CA LYS A 390 38.81 -27.84 19.55
C LYS A 390 38.94 -28.48 18.17
N GLU A 391 38.74 -29.80 18.07
CA GLU A 391 38.80 -30.50 16.76
C GLU A 391 37.63 -30.14 15.82
N THR A 392 36.51 -29.59 16.35
CA THR A 392 35.35 -29.18 15.52
C THR A 392 35.38 -27.72 15.05
N PHE A 393 36.37 -26.93 15.49
CA PHE A 393 36.50 -25.51 15.08
C PHE A 393 37.73 -25.26 14.18
N GLU A 394 38.45 -26.29 13.77
CA GLU A 394 39.61 -26.19 12.84
C GLU A 394 39.39 -26.86 11.46
N GLU A 395 38.12 -27.15 11.07
CA GLU A 395 37.79 -27.52 9.68
C GLU A 395 36.92 -26.45 8.99
#